data_60c34df1073cecc76deb296eee67e886
#
_entry.id   60c34df1073cecc76deb296eee67e886
#
_cell.length_a   1.000
_cell.length_b   1.000
_cell.length_c   1.000
_cell.angle_alpha   90.00
_cell.angle_beta   90.00
_cell.angle_gamma   90.00
#
_symmetry.space_group_name_H-M   'P 1'
#
loop_
_entity.id
_entity.type
_entity.pdbx_description
1 polymer ?
#
loop_
_entity_poly.entity_id
_entity_poly.type
_entity_poly.pdbx_seq_one_letter_code
_entity_poly.pdbx_strand_id
1 'polypeptide(L)'
;MMVMKVRDVIGYLQSLGRRPENTVDGLLSGNETDEVTGIVTTFMPTMAVLQQARIRGMNLVIAHESPFYDHRCQTPVMDDPVYRNKQQVIDHTHMALYRLHDTLHRTNPDWIVQAVIHELAWDLYVTDASVPRTFPFQTFPLEIPEISLGDLALYVKHRLQAPSVRVVGDLNRVCHRIGLLPGYSGTGALIIPFFKQSHLDVIIVGEGPEWEAPEYVRDAVWQGVGLGLIVVGHLASEAAGMKRLANHLQSVFNTTLVKYLEDSTPFAYL
;
A
#
# COMPACT_ATOMS: atom_id res chain seq x y z
N MET A 1 -35.91 6.66 -1.33
CA MET A 1 -34.59 6.09 -1.60
C MET A 1 -34.11 5.37 -0.35
N MET A 2 -33.56 4.16 -0.47
CA MET A 2 -32.93 3.51 0.68
C MET A 2 -31.68 4.30 1.08
N VAL A 3 -31.58 4.63 2.35
CA VAL A 3 -30.41 5.34 2.91
C VAL A 3 -29.27 4.34 3.03
N MET A 4 -28.12 4.66 2.45
CA MET A 4 -26.93 3.80 2.50
C MET A 4 -26.34 3.81 3.91
N LYS A 5 -26.07 2.64 4.46
CA LYS A 5 -25.49 2.45 5.77
C LYS A 5 -24.04 1.98 5.70
N VAL A 6 -23.29 2.19 6.77
CA VAL A 6 -21.89 1.74 6.89
C VAL A 6 -21.76 0.25 6.55
N ARG A 7 -22.66 -0.61 7.05
CA ARG A 7 -22.67 -2.05 6.75
C ARG A 7 -22.80 -2.38 5.26
N ASP A 8 -23.50 -1.54 4.48
CA ASP A 8 -23.71 -1.79 3.05
C ASP A 8 -22.39 -1.60 2.29
N VAL A 9 -21.63 -0.57 2.68
CA VAL A 9 -20.27 -0.33 2.14
C VAL A 9 -19.31 -1.42 2.59
N ILE A 10 -19.31 -1.78 3.88
CA ILE A 10 -18.47 -2.85 4.43
C ILE A 10 -18.73 -4.19 3.71
N GLY A 11 -20.01 -4.56 3.55
CA GLY A 11 -20.40 -5.77 2.82
C GLY A 11 -19.84 -5.80 1.39
N TYR A 12 -19.90 -4.65 0.70
CA TYR A 12 -19.30 -4.52 -0.62
C TYR A 12 -17.77 -4.69 -0.59
N LEU A 13 -17.07 -4.01 0.33
CA LEU A 13 -15.62 -4.11 0.48
C LEU A 13 -15.16 -5.55 0.74
N GLN A 14 -15.88 -6.27 1.60
CA GLN A 14 -15.61 -7.68 1.90
C GLN A 14 -15.83 -8.61 0.70
N SER A 15 -16.64 -8.21 -0.27
CA SER A 15 -16.86 -8.98 -1.51
C SER A 15 -15.75 -8.82 -2.55
N LEU A 16 -14.85 -7.84 -2.40
CA LEU A 16 -13.78 -7.57 -3.36
C LEU A 16 -12.72 -8.68 -3.41
N GLY A 17 -12.45 -9.34 -2.28
CA GLY A 17 -11.41 -10.34 -2.19
C GLY A 17 -11.66 -11.36 -1.08
N ARG A 18 -10.74 -12.31 -0.94
CA ARG A 18 -10.83 -13.33 0.11
C ARG A 18 -10.37 -12.74 1.45
N ARG A 19 -11.21 -12.85 2.46
CA ARG A 19 -10.87 -12.47 3.83
C ARG A 19 -10.26 -13.67 4.59
N PRO A 20 -9.02 -13.57 5.12
CA PRO A 20 -8.45 -14.63 5.97
C PRO A 20 -9.08 -14.65 7.35
N GLU A 21 -8.98 -15.81 8.05
CA GLU A 21 -9.55 -15.96 9.41
C GLU A 21 -8.94 -14.98 10.42
N ASN A 22 -7.62 -14.78 10.36
CA ASN A 22 -6.88 -13.87 11.25
C ASN A 22 -6.61 -12.52 10.58
N THR A 23 -7.62 -11.96 9.92
CA THR A 23 -7.49 -10.67 9.22
C THR A 23 -7.38 -9.49 10.18
N VAL A 24 -6.66 -8.47 9.73
CA VAL A 24 -6.64 -7.15 10.38
C VAL A 24 -7.76 -6.23 9.85
N ASP A 25 -8.52 -6.68 8.85
CA ASP A 25 -9.64 -5.91 8.30
C ASP A 25 -10.82 -5.90 9.26
N GLY A 26 -11.42 -4.74 9.45
CA GLY A 26 -12.60 -4.62 10.31
C GLY A 26 -12.98 -3.19 10.64
N LEU A 27 -14.16 -3.05 11.22
CA LEU A 27 -14.63 -1.79 11.78
C LEU A 27 -13.94 -1.54 13.12
N LEU A 28 -13.13 -0.49 13.17
CA LEU A 28 -12.32 -0.12 14.35
C LEU A 28 -13.03 0.92 15.23
N SER A 29 -13.94 1.70 14.66
CA SER A 29 -14.74 2.70 15.35
C SER A 29 -16.03 2.98 14.58
N GLY A 30 -17.04 3.55 15.25
CA GLY A 30 -18.34 3.87 14.67
C GLY A 30 -19.32 2.69 14.72
N ASN A 31 -20.45 2.82 14.02
CA ASN A 31 -21.53 1.83 14.05
C ASN A 31 -21.92 1.43 12.62
N GLU A 32 -22.09 0.14 12.39
CA GLU A 32 -22.50 -0.43 11.09
C GLU A 32 -23.89 0.04 10.63
N THR A 33 -24.72 0.51 11.56
CA THR A 33 -26.08 1.00 11.26
C THR A 33 -26.14 2.48 10.94
N ASP A 34 -25.03 3.22 11.07
CA ASP A 34 -24.99 4.65 10.78
C ASP A 34 -25.20 4.92 9.29
N GLU A 35 -25.84 6.04 8.99
CA GLU A 35 -25.99 6.53 7.63
C GLU A 35 -24.66 7.06 7.11
N VAL A 36 -24.31 6.73 5.87
CA VAL A 36 -23.08 7.22 5.22
C VAL A 36 -23.35 8.56 4.59
N THR A 37 -22.68 9.60 5.07
CA THR A 37 -22.73 10.97 4.51
C THR A 37 -21.65 11.25 3.48
N GLY A 38 -20.57 10.46 3.50
CA GLY A 38 -19.47 10.49 2.55
C GLY A 38 -18.40 9.48 2.94
N ILE A 39 -17.62 9.06 1.95
CA ILE A 39 -16.59 8.01 2.08
C ILE A 39 -15.22 8.60 1.80
N VAL A 40 -14.29 8.42 2.71
CA VAL A 40 -12.87 8.71 2.52
C VAL A 40 -12.11 7.40 2.39
N THR A 41 -11.24 7.28 1.40
CA THR A 41 -10.19 6.27 1.37
C THR A 41 -8.85 6.92 1.67
N THR A 42 -7.97 6.24 2.38
CA THR A 42 -6.64 6.73 2.74
C THR A 42 -5.67 5.58 2.93
N PHE A 43 -4.37 5.82 2.73
CA PHE A 43 -3.36 4.85 3.15
C PHE A 43 -3.32 4.77 4.68
N MET A 44 -3.09 5.91 5.35
CA MET A 44 -2.99 6.00 6.82
C MET A 44 -4.03 6.98 7.36
N PRO A 45 -4.84 6.59 8.37
CA PRO A 45 -5.79 7.51 9.01
C PRO A 45 -5.07 8.40 10.04
N THR A 46 -4.27 9.37 9.53
CA THR A 46 -3.58 10.35 10.35
C THR A 46 -4.56 11.32 10.99
N MET A 47 -4.11 12.07 12.01
CA MET A 47 -4.92 13.14 12.63
C MET A 47 -5.39 14.16 11.58
N ALA A 48 -4.53 14.51 10.63
CA ALA A 48 -4.86 15.44 9.55
C ALA A 48 -5.94 14.88 8.62
N VAL A 49 -5.85 13.61 8.24
CA VAL A 49 -6.88 12.94 7.40
C VAL A 49 -8.22 12.90 8.12
N LEU A 50 -8.25 12.50 9.40
CA LEU A 50 -9.48 12.44 10.21
C LEU A 50 -10.12 13.83 10.34
N GLN A 51 -9.32 14.87 10.58
CA GLN A 51 -9.80 16.25 10.65
C GLN A 51 -10.36 16.71 9.30
N GLN A 52 -9.69 16.41 8.21
CA GLN A 52 -10.15 16.75 6.85
C GLN A 52 -11.46 16.03 6.49
N ALA A 53 -11.61 14.76 6.83
CA ALA A 53 -12.85 14.02 6.65
C ALA A 53 -14.02 14.70 7.40
N ARG A 54 -13.80 15.05 8.68
CA ARG A 54 -14.76 15.76 9.50
C ARG A 54 -15.19 17.11 8.92
N ILE A 55 -14.23 17.94 8.52
CA ILE A 55 -14.51 19.26 7.92
C ILE A 55 -15.38 19.14 6.67
N ARG A 56 -15.23 18.07 5.92
CA ARG A 56 -16.00 17.79 4.71
C ARG A 56 -17.35 17.09 4.98
N GLY A 57 -17.69 16.80 6.24
CA GLY A 57 -18.89 16.08 6.60
C GLY A 57 -18.93 14.62 6.14
N MET A 58 -17.77 14.00 5.94
CA MET A 58 -17.63 12.62 5.49
C MET A 58 -17.37 11.73 6.71
N ASN A 59 -18.28 10.77 6.95
CA ASN A 59 -18.28 10.02 8.20
C ASN A 59 -17.81 8.56 8.10
N LEU A 60 -17.48 8.07 6.91
CA LEU A 60 -16.86 6.75 6.74
C LEU A 60 -15.44 6.89 6.20
N VAL A 61 -14.45 6.48 7.00
CA VAL A 61 -13.04 6.44 6.62
C VAL A 61 -12.60 5.00 6.42
N ILE A 62 -12.14 4.68 5.21
CA ILE A 62 -11.59 3.37 4.84
C ILE A 62 -10.08 3.54 4.75
N ALA A 63 -9.35 2.96 5.69
CA ALA A 63 -7.91 3.06 5.79
C ALA A 63 -7.23 1.73 5.44
N HIS A 64 -6.08 1.79 4.77
CA HIS A 64 -5.28 0.60 4.50
C HIS A 64 -4.53 0.18 5.76
N GLU A 65 -3.82 1.12 6.37
CA GLU A 65 -3.02 0.86 7.56
C GLU A 65 -3.75 1.16 8.88
N SER A 66 -3.19 0.62 9.95
CA SER A 66 -3.69 0.79 11.31
C SER A 66 -3.65 2.25 11.76
N PRO A 67 -4.67 2.75 12.48
CA PRO A 67 -4.61 4.07 13.11
C PRO A 67 -3.56 4.17 14.22
N PHE A 68 -3.12 3.07 14.81
CA PHE A 68 -2.37 3.03 16.08
C PHE A 68 -1.02 2.33 15.98
N TYR A 69 -0.11 2.83 15.18
CA TYR A 69 1.34 2.59 15.23
C TYR A 69 1.81 1.12 15.33
N ASP A 70 0.93 0.17 15.08
CA ASP A 70 1.17 -1.26 15.12
C ASP A 70 0.22 -1.98 14.16
N HIS A 71 0.75 -2.93 13.39
CA HIS A 71 -0.02 -3.63 12.36
C HIS A 71 -1.23 -4.38 12.92
N ARG A 72 -1.14 -4.92 14.14
CA ARG A 72 -2.24 -5.67 14.77
C ARG A 72 -3.05 -4.85 15.77
N CYS A 73 -2.75 -3.59 15.96
CA CYS A 73 -3.34 -2.72 17.00
C CYS A 73 -3.23 -3.34 18.41
N GLN A 74 -2.15 -4.04 18.70
CA GLN A 74 -1.92 -4.75 19.96
C GLN A 74 -0.82 -4.11 20.83
N THR A 75 -0.30 -2.97 20.41
CA THR A 75 0.81 -2.29 21.10
C THR A 75 0.37 -1.83 22.50
N PRO A 76 1.13 -2.13 23.56
CA PRO A 76 0.79 -1.82 24.94
C PRO A 76 1.02 -0.36 25.31
N VAL A 77 0.73 0.58 24.40
CA VAL A 77 0.93 2.04 24.57
C VAL A 77 -0.38 2.80 24.77
N MET A 78 -1.44 2.12 25.17
CA MET A 78 -2.77 2.73 25.38
C MET A 78 -2.76 3.88 26.40
N ASP A 79 -1.74 3.93 27.26
CA ASP A 79 -1.55 4.99 28.25
C ASP A 79 -0.75 6.20 27.75
N ASP A 80 -0.19 6.12 26.53
CA ASP A 80 0.54 7.22 25.92
C ASP A 80 -0.40 8.38 25.54
N PRO A 81 -0.02 9.64 25.81
CA PRO A 81 -0.86 10.80 25.50
C PRO A 81 -1.18 10.96 24.01
N VAL A 82 -0.26 10.62 23.10
CA VAL A 82 -0.47 10.73 21.64
C VAL A 82 -1.52 9.72 21.21
N TYR A 83 -1.43 8.47 21.71
CA TYR A 83 -2.43 7.44 21.48
C TYR A 83 -3.80 7.89 21.97
N ARG A 84 -3.90 8.30 23.26
CA ARG A 84 -5.17 8.73 23.88
C ARG A 84 -5.82 9.89 23.15
N ASN A 85 -5.04 10.90 22.77
CA ASN A 85 -5.57 12.04 22.01
C ASN A 85 -6.14 11.62 20.67
N LYS A 86 -5.46 10.72 19.96
CA LYS A 86 -5.98 10.20 18.68
C LYS A 86 -7.25 9.37 18.87
N GLN A 87 -7.28 8.49 19.88
CA GLN A 87 -8.46 7.71 20.23
C GLN A 87 -9.64 8.64 20.55
N GLN A 88 -9.43 9.67 21.37
CA GLN A 88 -10.47 10.66 21.69
C GLN A 88 -11.02 11.36 20.44
N VAL A 89 -10.16 11.73 19.49
CA VAL A 89 -10.62 12.33 18.22
C VAL A 89 -11.49 11.33 17.44
N ILE A 90 -11.10 10.07 17.36
CA ILE A 90 -11.88 9.03 16.68
C ILE A 90 -13.24 8.85 17.37
N ASP A 91 -13.26 8.73 18.69
CA ASP A 91 -14.48 8.49 19.47
C ASP A 91 -15.45 9.68 19.42
N HIS A 92 -14.94 10.91 19.54
CA HIS A 92 -15.77 12.13 19.55
C HIS A 92 -16.28 12.56 18.17
N THR A 93 -15.68 12.06 17.10
CA THR A 93 -16.13 12.44 15.75
C THR A 93 -17.31 11.60 15.25
N HIS A 94 -17.67 10.53 15.95
CA HIS A 94 -18.69 9.56 15.52
C HIS A 94 -18.45 9.04 14.09
N MET A 95 -17.19 9.06 13.64
CA MET A 95 -16.83 8.52 12.32
C MET A 95 -16.69 7.01 12.40
N ALA A 96 -17.22 6.33 11.39
CA ALA A 96 -16.91 4.94 11.16
C ALA A 96 -15.52 4.85 10.53
N LEU A 97 -14.60 4.15 11.19
CA LEU A 97 -13.26 3.86 10.70
C LEU A 97 -13.16 2.37 10.39
N TYR A 98 -13.05 2.03 9.12
CA TYR A 98 -12.90 0.66 8.66
C TYR A 98 -11.50 0.43 8.11
N ARG A 99 -10.79 -0.59 8.61
CA ARG A 99 -9.52 -1.02 8.04
C ARG A 99 -9.75 -2.02 6.92
N LEU A 100 -9.11 -1.80 5.78
CA LEU A 100 -9.16 -2.66 4.59
C LEU A 100 -7.76 -2.90 4.05
N HIS A 101 -7.11 -3.93 4.53
CA HIS A 101 -5.74 -4.30 4.20
C HIS A 101 -5.69 -5.66 3.51
N ASP A 102 -5.97 -6.73 4.26
CA ASP A 102 -5.80 -8.10 3.81
C ASP A 102 -6.69 -8.46 2.62
N THR A 103 -7.92 -7.97 2.60
CA THR A 103 -8.85 -8.21 1.49
C THR A 103 -8.31 -7.66 0.18
N LEU A 104 -7.68 -6.47 0.18
CA LEU A 104 -7.10 -5.88 -1.03
C LEU A 104 -5.91 -6.70 -1.55
N HIS A 105 -5.05 -7.19 -0.64
CA HIS A 105 -3.92 -8.07 -0.99
C HIS A 105 -4.34 -9.49 -1.39
N ARG A 106 -5.62 -9.84 -1.23
CA ARG A 106 -6.18 -11.15 -1.59
C ARG A 106 -7.23 -11.10 -2.69
N THR A 107 -7.31 -9.98 -3.38
CA THR A 107 -7.95 -9.93 -4.70
C THR A 107 -7.11 -10.72 -5.70
N ASN A 108 -7.70 -11.13 -6.79
CA ASN A 108 -6.98 -11.81 -7.87
C ASN A 108 -7.20 -11.08 -9.19
N PRO A 109 -6.19 -10.37 -9.69
CA PRO A 109 -4.86 -10.09 -9.12
C PRO A 109 -4.91 -9.14 -7.89
N ASP A 110 -3.79 -9.06 -7.13
CA ASP A 110 -3.67 -8.17 -5.97
C ASP A 110 -3.97 -6.72 -6.35
N TRP A 111 -4.92 -6.11 -5.62
CA TRP A 111 -5.42 -4.77 -5.89
C TRP A 111 -4.35 -3.69 -5.79
N ILE A 112 -3.50 -3.78 -4.76
CA ILE A 112 -2.44 -2.81 -4.50
C ILE A 112 -1.36 -2.91 -5.58
N VAL A 113 -0.87 -4.12 -5.85
CA VAL A 113 0.14 -4.38 -6.90
C VAL A 113 -0.35 -3.88 -8.26
N GLN A 114 -1.60 -4.18 -8.63
CA GLN A 114 -2.17 -3.70 -9.90
C GLN A 114 -2.28 -2.18 -9.98
N ALA A 115 -2.66 -1.52 -8.87
CA ALA A 115 -2.75 -0.08 -8.85
C ALA A 115 -1.37 0.57 -9.05
N VAL A 116 -0.31 0.00 -8.46
CA VAL A 116 1.06 0.48 -8.64
C VAL A 116 1.55 0.24 -10.07
N ILE A 117 1.29 -0.93 -10.65
CA ILE A 117 1.59 -1.23 -12.07
C ILE A 117 0.95 -0.19 -12.99
N HIS A 118 -0.32 0.12 -12.74
CA HIS A 118 -1.06 1.14 -13.52
C HIS A 118 -0.48 2.54 -13.34
N GLU A 119 -0.17 2.96 -12.11
CA GLU A 119 0.46 4.25 -11.83
C GLU A 119 1.82 4.39 -12.52
N LEU A 120 2.58 3.28 -12.61
CA LEU A 120 3.84 3.20 -13.34
C LEU A 120 3.64 3.13 -14.87
N ALA A 121 2.41 3.05 -15.38
CA ALA A 121 2.08 2.81 -16.79
C ALA A 121 2.72 1.51 -17.36
N TRP A 122 2.75 0.47 -16.55
CA TRP A 122 3.37 -0.83 -16.89
C TRP A 122 2.38 -1.95 -17.15
N ASP A 123 1.11 -1.63 -17.36
CA ASP A 123 0.04 -2.62 -17.60
C ASP A 123 0.36 -3.60 -18.77
N LEU A 124 1.08 -3.13 -19.78
CA LEU A 124 1.47 -3.94 -20.93
C LEU A 124 2.73 -4.80 -20.73
N TYR A 125 3.43 -4.63 -19.62
CA TYR A 125 4.70 -5.31 -19.34
C TYR A 125 4.57 -6.45 -18.33
N VAL A 126 3.37 -6.73 -17.86
CA VAL A 126 3.08 -7.87 -16.98
C VAL A 126 3.28 -9.16 -17.77
N THR A 127 4.11 -10.05 -17.25
CA THR A 127 4.34 -11.36 -17.87
C THR A 127 3.35 -12.39 -17.34
N ASP A 128 3.00 -13.39 -18.17
CA ASP A 128 2.17 -14.54 -17.76
C ASP A 128 2.92 -15.53 -16.84
N ALA A 129 4.17 -15.24 -16.49
CA ALA A 129 4.94 -16.08 -15.61
C ALA A 129 4.29 -16.10 -14.22
N SER A 130 3.66 -17.21 -13.87
CA SER A 130 3.10 -17.41 -12.55
C SER A 130 4.21 -17.36 -11.50
N VAL A 131 4.19 -16.34 -10.67
CA VAL A 131 5.01 -16.33 -9.46
C VAL A 131 4.55 -17.47 -8.54
N PRO A 132 5.45 -18.20 -7.91
CA PRO A 132 5.07 -19.29 -7.02
C PRO A 132 4.05 -18.82 -5.98
N ARG A 133 3.01 -19.63 -5.76
CA ARG A 133 1.96 -19.37 -4.75
C ARG A 133 2.47 -19.27 -3.30
N THR A 134 3.77 -19.35 -3.09
CA THR A 134 4.45 -19.22 -1.80
C THR A 134 4.56 -17.78 -1.31
N PHE A 135 4.30 -16.79 -2.19
CA PHE A 135 4.28 -15.40 -1.78
C PHE A 135 2.98 -15.06 -1.04
N PRO A 136 3.02 -14.22 -0.01
CA PRO A 136 1.85 -13.84 0.79
C PRO A 136 0.82 -13.02 -0.01
N PHE A 137 1.24 -12.42 -1.13
CA PHE A 137 0.41 -11.66 -2.06
C PHE A 137 0.80 -11.98 -3.52
N GLN A 138 -0.11 -11.68 -4.44
CA GLN A 138 0.10 -11.96 -5.85
C GLN A 138 0.90 -10.82 -6.49
N THR A 139 2.14 -11.09 -6.83
CA THR A 139 3.02 -10.20 -7.60
C THR A 139 3.37 -10.84 -8.94
N PHE A 140 3.88 -10.06 -9.87
CA PHE A 140 4.24 -10.50 -11.22
C PHE A 140 5.61 -9.96 -11.59
N PRO A 141 6.44 -10.76 -12.28
CA PRO A 141 7.57 -10.22 -13.01
C PRO A 141 7.08 -9.31 -14.14
N LEU A 142 7.79 -8.23 -14.35
CA LEU A 142 7.52 -7.27 -15.41
C LEU A 142 8.71 -7.28 -16.37
N GLU A 143 8.46 -7.27 -17.66
CA GLU A 143 9.47 -7.11 -18.70
C GLU A 143 9.30 -5.75 -19.37
N ILE A 144 10.03 -4.75 -18.85
CA ILE A 144 10.00 -3.38 -19.34
C ILE A 144 11.08 -3.17 -20.42
N PRO A 145 11.00 -2.09 -21.24
CA PRO A 145 12.12 -1.70 -22.09
C PRO A 145 13.38 -1.50 -21.27
N GLU A 146 14.52 -1.82 -21.89
CA GLU A 146 15.84 -1.66 -21.25
C GLU A 146 16.04 -0.23 -20.76
N ILE A 147 16.48 -0.09 -19.51
CA ILE A 147 16.71 1.19 -18.84
C ILE A 147 17.83 1.04 -17.81
N SER A 148 18.60 2.09 -17.54
CA SER A 148 19.59 2.04 -16.46
C SER A 148 18.91 1.98 -15.08
N LEU A 149 19.54 1.36 -14.08
CA LEU A 149 19.03 1.32 -12.71
C LEU A 149 18.77 2.73 -12.15
N GLY A 150 19.66 3.68 -12.47
CA GLY A 150 19.52 5.07 -12.04
C GLY A 150 18.30 5.74 -12.66
N ASP A 151 18.10 5.62 -13.98
CA ASP A 151 16.95 6.20 -14.66
C ASP A 151 15.66 5.51 -14.25
N LEU A 152 15.68 4.19 -14.03
CA LEU A 152 14.54 3.44 -13.49
C LEU A 152 14.14 3.98 -12.10
N ALA A 153 15.10 4.21 -11.22
CA ALA A 153 14.85 4.75 -9.89
C ALA A 153 14.21 6.16 -9.95
N LEU A 154 14.71 7.02 -10.86
CA LEU A 154 14.13 8.35 -11.08
C LEU A 154 12.71 8.27 -11.69
N TYR A 155 12.50 7.36 -12.63
CA TYR A 155 11.17 7.12 -13.21
C TYR A 155 10.16 6.70 -12.14
N VAL A 156 10.51 5.69 -11.35
CA VAL A 156 9.66 5.18 -10.25
C VAL A 156 9.38 6.28 -9.22
N LYS A 157 10.42 7.01 -8.80
CA LYS A 157 10.28 8.16 -7.90
C LYS A 157 9.25 9.17 -8.41
N HIS A 158 9.36 9.54 -9.67
CA HIS A 158 8.47 10.54 -10.27
C HIS A 158 7.04 10.02 -10.42
N ARG A 159 6.88 8.80 -10.93
CA ARG A 159 5.56 8.21 -11.17
C ARG A 159 4.78 7.97 -9.89
N LEU A 160 5.44 7.46 -8.85
CA LEU A 160 4.82 7.22 -7.54
C LEU A 160 4.82 8.46 -6.63
N GLN A 161 5.31 9.61 -7.13
CA GLN A 161 5.41 10.85 -6.36
C GLN A 161 6.16 10.68 -5.03
N ALA A 162 7.12 9.74 -4.98
CA ALA A 162 7.93 9.51 -3.81
C ALA A 162 8.89 10.70 -3.58
N PRO A 163 9.01 11.24 -2.37
CA PRO A 163 9.89 12.37 -2.09
C PRO A 163 11.36 12.01 -2.27
N SER A 164 11.70 10.75 -2.03
CA SER A 164 13.02 10.17 -2.26
C SER A 164 12.90 8.70 -2.57
N VAL A 165 13.96 8.12 -3.16
CA VAL A 165 14.16 6.68 -3.29
C VAL A 165 15.56 6.33 -2.85
N ARG A 166 15.74 5.14 -2.29
CA ARG A 166 17.06 4.59 -1.96
C ARG A 166 17.35 3.46 -2.93
N VAL A 167 18.60 3.38 -3.39
CA VAL A 167 18.99 2.42 -4.43
C VAL A 167 20.22 1.65 -3.97
N VAL A 168 20.22 0.35 -4.20
CA VAL A 168 21.40 -0.51 -4.06
C VAL A 168 21.65 -1.17 -5.40
N GLY A 169 22.88 -1.12 -5.89
CA GLY A 169 23.30 -1.63 -7.20
C GLY A 169 24.13 -0.63 -7.98
N ASP A 170 24.65 -1.07 -9.14
CA ASP A 170 25.33 -0.17 -10.08
C ASP A 170 24.28 0.64 -10.86
N LEU A 171 24.28 1.97 -10.69
CA LEU A 171 23.31 2.88 -11.31
C LEU A 171 23.35 2.86 -12.84
N ASN A 172 24.48 2.49 -13.45
CA ASN A 172 24.63 2.41 -14.91
C ASN A 172 24.21 1.05 -15.48
N ARG A 173 23.93 0.07 -14.61
CA ARG A 173 23.50 -1.25 -15.06
C ARG A 173 22.18 -1.17 -15.79
N VAL A 174 22.10 -1.80 -16.96
CA VAL A 174 20.86 -1.96 -17.72
C VAL A 174 19.98 -3.02 -17.04
N CYS A 175 18.73 -2.69 -16.86
CA CYS A 175 17.68 -3.50 -16.24
C CYS A 175 16.54 -3.68 -17.22
N HIS A 176 15.88 -4.84 -17.17
CA HIS A 176 14.79 -5.21 -18.05
C HIS A 176 13.69 -6.00 -17.30
N ARG A 177 14.10 -6.94 -16.43
CA ARG A 177 13.18 -7.79 -15.65
C ARG A 177 13.05 -7.26 -14.23
N ILE A 178 11.83 -6.80 -13.90
CA ILE A 178 11.55 -6.08 -12.65
C ILE A 178 10.59 -6.89 -11.78
N GLY A 179 10.90 -6.97 -10.48
CA GLY A 179 9.96 -7.42 -9.45
C GLY A 179 9.36 -6.24 -8.70
N LEU A 180 8.06 -6.33 -8.38
CA LEU A 180 7.36 -5.28 -7.64
C LEU A 180 6.77 -5.87 -6.36
N LEU A 181 7.20 -5.36 -5.22
CA LEU A 181 6.83 -5.80 -3.87
C LEU A 181 6.48 -4.58 -3.00
N PRO A 182 5.23 -4.05 -3.08
CA PRO A 182 4.80 -2.91 -2.27
C PRO A 182 4.84 -3.19 -0.76
N GLY A 183 4.70 -2.15 0.04
CA GLY A 183 4.57 -2.24 1.49
C GLY A 183 5.83 -2.74 2.19
N TYR A 184 5.66 -3.39 3.33
CA TYR A 184 6.74 -4.00 4.13
C TYR A 184 7.13 -5.38 3.57
N SER A 185 7.64 -5.40 2.34
CA SER A 185 7.97 -6.63 1.63
C SER A 185 9.46 -6.78 1.31
N GLY A 186 10.30 -5.84 1.74
CA GLY A 186 11.74 -5.83 1.52
C GLY A 186 12.54 -6.73 2.46
N THR A 187 11.97 -7.86 2.89
CA THR A 187 12.69 -8.85 3.72
C THR A 187 13.51 -9.80 2.85
N GLY A 188 14.65 -10.27 3.36
CA GLY A 188 15.50 -11.24 2.67
C GLY A 188 14.75 -12.52 2.31
N ALA A 189 13.85 -12.95 3.21
CA ALA A 189 13.03 -14.14 3.01
C ALA A 189 12.10 -14.05 1.78
N LEU A 190 11.65 -12.86 1.41
CA LEU A 190 10.81 -12.62 0.23
C LEU A 190 11.64 -12.33 -1.02
N ILE A 191 12.59 -11.41 -0.94
CA ILE A 191 13.26 -10.91 -2.14
C ILE A 191 14.27 -11.89 -2.72
N ILE A 192 15.00 -12.66 -1.88
CA ILE A 192 16.05 -13.59 -2.36
C ILE A 192 15.44 -14.70 -3.24
N PRO A 193 14.37 -15.41 -2.80
CA PRO A 193 13.70 -16.37 -3.67
C PRO A 193 13.10 -15.72 -4.93
N PHE A 194 12.58 -14.50 -4.83
CA PHE A 194 11.97 -13.82 -5.96
C PHE A 194 12.99 -13.46 -7.03
N PHE A 195 14.17 -12.90 -6.67
CA PHE A 195 15.28 -12.70 -7.61
C PHE A 195 15.62 -13.99 -8.34
N LYS A 196 15.81 -15.07 -7.57
CA LYS A 196 16.28 -16.35 -8.12
C LYS A 196 15.24 -17.02 -9.02
N GLN A 197 13.99 -17.11 -8.56
CA GLN A 197 12.94 -17.87 -9.27
C GLN A 197 12.44 -17.16 -10.52
N SER A 198 12.45 -15.82 -10.52
CA SER A 198 11.97 -15.02 -11.63
C SER A 198 13.08 -14.40 -12.48
N HIS A 199 14.36 -14.70 -12.17
CA HIS A 199 15.52 -14.18 -12.90
C HIS A 199 15.47 -12.65 -13.05
N LEU A 200 15.19 -11.94 -11.95
CA LEU A 200 15.01 -10.49 -11.95
C LEU A 200 16.33 -9.75 -11.95
N ASP A 201 16.37 -8.60 -12.62
CA ASP A 201 17.48 -7.65 -12.56
C ASP A 201 17.34 -6.73 -11.35
N VAL A 202 16.09 -6.29 -11.08
CA VAL A 202 15.77 -5.31 -10.04
C VAL A 202 14.50 -5.72 -9.31
N ILE A 203 14.47 -5.49 -7.99
CA ILE A 203 13.23 -5.50 -7.22
C ILE A 203 12.96 -4.08 -6.69
N ILE A 204 11.70 -3.63 -6.82
CA ILE A 204 11.18 -2.40 -6.25
C ILE A 204 10.35 -2.77 -5.04
N VAL A 205 10.70 -2.24 -3.87
CA VAL A 205 10.00 -2.51 -2.60
C VAL A 205 9.50 -1.22 -1.96
N GLY A 206 8.48 -1.31 -1.11
CA GLY A 206 8.10 -0.19 -0.25
C GLY A 206 9.15 0.05 0.83
N GLU A 207 9.28 -0.87 1.76
CA GLU A 207 10.29 -0.84 2.82
C GLU A 207 10.65 -2.25 3.31
N GLY A 208 11.65 -2.32 4.16
CA GLY A 208 12.12 -3.55 4.81
C GLY A 208 13.35 -3.30 5.67
N PRO A 209 13.83 -4.32 6.39
CA PRO A 209 15.04 -4.20 7.20
C PRO A 209 16.26 -3.88 6.34
N GLU A 210 17.01 -2.84 6.70
CA GLU A 210 18.19 -2.41 5.94
C GLU A 210 19.32 -3.45 5.92
N TRP A 211 19.38 -4.30 6.95
CA TRP A 211 20.39 -5.37 7.07
C TRP A 211 20.06 -6.67 6.32
N GLU A 212 18.90 -6.73 5.66
CA GLU A 212 18.48 -7.93 4.90
C GLU A 212 18.66 -7.71 3.38
N ALA A 213 17.59 -7.25 2.72
CA ALA A 213 17.56 -7.07 1.28
C ALA A 213 18.66 -6.15 0.74
N PRO A 214 18.91 -4.97 1.31
CA PRO A 214 19.97 -4.09 0.87
C PRO A 214 21.36 -4.73 0.95
N GLU A 215 21.65 -5.40 2.06
CA GLU A 215 22.95 -6.06 2.26
C GLU A 215 23.14 -7.26 1.32
N TYR A 216 22.10 -8.06 1.10
CA TYR A 216 22.14 -9.14 0.12
C TYR A 216 22.48 -8.64 -1.29
N VAL A 217 21.81 -7.57 -1.74
CA VAL A 217 22.07 -7.00 -3.07
C VAL A 217 23.47 -6.39 -3.14
N ARG A 218 23.94 -5.73 -2.07
CA ARG A 218 25.30 -5.21 -2.00
C ARG A 218 26.34 -6.31 -2.18
N ASP A 219 26.17 -7.44 -1.48
CA ASP A 219 27.07 -8.58 -1.58
C ASP A 219 26.99 -9.27 -2.95
N ALA A 220 25.80 -9.32 -3.55
CA ALA A 220 25.61 -9.85 -4.90
C ALA A 220 26.40 -9.00 -5.92
N VAL A 221 26.31 -7.69 -5.85
CA VAL A 221 27.06 -6.76 -6.71
C VAL A 221 28.57 -6.94 -6.52
N TRP A 222 29.04 -7.06 -5.28
CA TRP A 222 30.45 -7.33 -4.98
C TRP A 222 30.94 -8.64 -5.61
N GLN A 223 30.09 -9.66 -5.68
CA GLN A 223 30.40 -10.95 -6.29
C GLN A 223 30.24 -10.94 -7.83
N GLY A 224 29.95 -9.81 -8.44
CA GLY A 224 29.74 -9.69 -9.89
C GLY A 224 28.35 -10.14 -10.34
N VAL A 225 27.43 -10.41 -9.42
CA VAL A 225 26.03 -10.69 -9.72
C VAL A 225 25.31 -9.35 -9.82
N GLY A 226 24.87 -9.02 -11.01
CA GLY A 226 24.27 -7.71 -11.26
C GLY A 226 22.82 -7.66 -10.81
N LEU A 227 22.55 -7.37 -9.55
CA LEU A 227 21.23 -7.12 -9.01
C LEU A 227 21.05 -5.64 -8.65
N GLY A 228 19.80 -5.19 -8.61
CA GLY A 228 19.39 -3.88 -8.14
C GLY A 228 18.22 -3.95 -7.16
N LEU A 229 18.20 -3.01 -6.22
CA LEU A 229 17.09 -2.82 -5.31
C LEU A 229 16.70 -1.33 -5.26
N ILE A 230 15.42 -1.03 -5.39
CA ILE A 230 14.88 0.32 -5.24
C ILE A 230 13.89 0.29 -4.08
N VAL A 231 14.12 1.13 -3.07
CA VAL A 231 13.24 1.29 -1.90
C VAL A 231 12.53 2.63 -2.00
N VAL A 232 11.20 2.61 -2.17
CA VAL A 232 10.40 3.82 -2.47
C VAL A 232 9.69 4.41 -1.26
N GLY A 233 9.60 3.67 -0.16
CA GLY A 233 8.80 4.01 1.02
C GLY A 233 7.43 3.35 1.00
N HIS A 234 6.91 3.00 2.19
CA HIS A 234 5.65 2.26 2.34
C HIS A 234 4.49 3.01 1.70
N LEU A 235 4.23 4.24 2.15
CA LEU A 235 3.17 5.11 1.62
C LEU A 235 3.21 5.21 0.08
N ALA A 236 4.37 5.56 -0.49
CA ALA A 236 4.50 5.75 -1.93
C ALA A 236 4.24 4.46 -2.73
N SER A 237 4.51 3.30 -2.13
CA SER A 237 4.31 2.01 -2.78
C SER A 237 2.87 1.49 -2.73
N GLU A 238 1.97 2.06 -1.91
CA GLU A 238 0.61 1.54 -1.72
C GLU A 238 -0.50 2.58 -1.88
N ALA A 239 -0.16 3.87 -1.81
CA ALA A 239 -1.13 4.97 -1.94
C ALA A 239 -1.98 4.89 -3.21
N ALA A 240 -1.38 4.46 -4.33
CA ALA A 240 -2.07 4.25 -5.60
C ALA A 240 -3.27 3.29 -5.47
N GLY A 241 -3.15 2.26 -4.62
CA GLY A 241 -4.22 1.30 -4.34
C GLY A 241 -5.45 1.95 -3.71
N MET A 242 -5.25 2.84 -2.75
CA MET A 242 -6.34 3.53 -2.05
C MET A 242 -6.94 4.65 -2.90
N LYS A 243 -6.15 5.31 -3.74
CA LYS A 243 -6.64 6.26 -4.75
C LYS A 243 -7.52 5.56 -5.80
N ARG A 244 -7.08 4.40 -6.29
CA ARG A 244 -7.88 3.55 -7.20
C ARG A 244 -9.17 3.09 -6.53
N LEU A 245 -9.12 2.73 -5.24
CA LEU A 245 -10.30 2.34 -4.47
C LEU A 245 -11.32 3.48 -4.38
N ALA A 246 -10.89 4.72 -4.14
CA ALA A 246 -11.79 5.87 -4.14
C ALA A 246 -12.55 6.02 -5.47
N ASN A 247 -11.83 5.96 -6.58
CA ASN A 247 -12.43 6.06 -7.93
C ASN A 247 -13.42 4.91 -8.18
N HIS A 248 -13.06 3.70 -7.77
CA HIS A 248 -13.92 2.54 -7.90
C HIS A 248 -15.20 2.67 -7.04
N LEU A 249 -15.07 3.03 -5.77
CA LEU A 249 -16.22 3.25 -4.89
C LEU A 249 -17.11 4.39 -5.36
N GLN A 250 -16.54 5.46 -5.94
CA GLN A 250 -17.33 6.54 -6.54
C GLN A 250 -18.18 6.05 -7.72
N SER A 251 -17.69 5.09 -8.50
CA SER A 251 -18.47 4.50 -9.60
C SER A 251 -19.59 3.59 -9.10
N VAL A 252 -19.36 2.88 -8.00
CA VAL A 252 -20.34 1.97 -7.38
C VAL A 252 -21.40 2.73 -6.59
N PHE A 253 -20.96 3.67 -5.74
CA PHE A 253 -21.81 4.48 -4.88
C PHE A 253 -21.98 5.90 -5.44
N ASN A 254 -22.53 6.02 -6.63
CA ASN A 254 -22.55 7.24 -7.44
C ASN A 254 -23.37 8.40 -6.82
N THR A 255 -24.22 8.12 -5.83
CA THR A 255 -25.00 9.14 -5.10
C THR A 255 -24.31 9.65 -3.85
N THR A 256 -23.19 9.06 -3.45
CA THR A 256 -22.43 9.42 -2.26
C THR A 256 -21.06 9.95 -2.66
N LEU A 257 -20.64 11.04 -2.02
CA LEU A 257 -19.32 11.60 -2.28
C LEU A 257 -18.22 10.66 -1.76
N VAL A 258 -17.31 10.25 -2.64
CA VAL A 258 -16.11 9.48 -2.29
C VAL A 258 -14.87 10.30 -2.60
N LYS A 259 -13.93 10.38 -1.67
CA LYS A 259 -12.65 11.10 -1.84
C LYS A 259 -11.48 10.27 -1.32
N TYR A 260 -10.41 10.27 -2.10
CA TYR A 260 -9.10 9.91 -1.57
C TYR A 260 -8.53 11.11 -0.81
N LEU A 261 -8.16 10.89 0.43
CA LEU A 261 -7.43 11.87 1.27
C LEU A 261 -6.14 11.22 1.75
N GLU A 262 -5.08 11.98 1.72
CA GLU A 262 -3.77 11.54 2.16
C GLU A 262 -3.05 12.67 2.87
N ASP A 263 -2.24 12.30 3.85
CA ASP A 263 -1.26 13.17 4.47
C ASP A 263 0.10 12.93 3.82
N SER A 264 0.99 13.90 3.94
CA SER A 264 2.37 13.73 3.46
C SER A 264 3.11 12.66 4.27
N THR A 265 4.19 12.14 3.70
CA THR A 265 5.11 11.29 4.47
C THR A 265 5.58 12.01 5.73
N PRO A 266 5.73 11.30 6.87
CA PRO A 266 6.22 11.92 8.10
C PRO A 266 7.70 12.30 8.06
N PHE A 267 8.44 11.86 7.03
CA PHE A 267 9.87 12.11 6.91
C PHE A 267 10.17 13.44 6.23
N ALA A 268 11.10 14.20 6.81
CA ALA A 268 11.78 15.29 6.13
C ALA A 268 13.07 14.77 5.48
N TYR A 269 13.36 15.23 4.28
CA TYR A 269 14.58 14.86 3.54
C TYR A 269 15.50 16.09 3.48
N LEU A 270 16.68 15.98 4.10
CA LEU A 270 17.67 17.04 4.26
C LEU A 270 18.74 16.98 3.17
#